data_29209f715cd762223884d44959ee0c38
#
_entry.id   29209f715cd762223884d44959ee0c38
#
_cell.length_a   1.000
_cell.length_b   1.000
_cell.length_c   1.000
_cell.angle_alpha   90.00
_cell.angle_beta   90.00
_cell.angle_gamma   90.00
#
_symmetry.space_group_name_H-M   'P 1'
#
loop_
_entity.id
_entity.type
_entity.pdbx_description
1 polymer ?
#
loop_
_entity_poly.entity_id
_entity_poly.type
_entity_poly.pdbx_seq_one_letter_code
_entity_poly.pdbx_strand_id
1 'polypeptide(L)'
;NAARFRPTDTEIEAITATAADAELLRAYVDQVYSQLQAGVSAAKPGQTEIMTTGPALDDLPGGYSQHIGHFRQGIEIYGFKYVEPGKTSGMAYDGLFRLGVRWFFIPKAWRAFAP
;
A
#
# COMPACT_ATOMS: atom_id res chain seq x y z
N ASN A 1 -10.21 -11.76 1.61
CA ASN A 1 -10.39 -11.53 0.19
C ASN A 1 -9.74 -10.20 -0.22
N ALA A 2 -8.79 -10.26 -1.13
CA ALA A 2 -8.04 -9.08 -1.56
C ALA A 2 -8.93 -7.97 -2.14
N ALA A 3 -10.03 -8.33 -2.77
CA ALA A 3 -10.94 -7.35 -3.38
C ALA A 3 -11.52 -6.37 -2.38
N ARG A 4 -11.60 -6.73 -1.11
CA ARG A 4 -12.10 -5.83 -0.05
C ARG A 4 -11.20 -4.63 0.16
N PHE A 5 -9.92 -4.79 -0.15
CA PHE A 5 -8.91 -3.76 0.07
C PHE A 5 -8.55 -3.01 -1.21
N ARG A 6 -9.25 -3.30 -2.32
CA ARG A 6 -9.02 -2.60 -3.57
C ARG A 6 -9.60 -1.19 -3.47
N PRO A 7 -8.80 -0.15 -3.80
CA PRO A 7 -9.32 1.21 -3.78
C PRO A 7 -10.31 1.46 -4.92
N THR A 8 -11.27 2.31 -4.64
CA THR A 8 -12.19 2.82 -5.68
C THR A 8 -11.51 3.96 -6.45
N ASP A 9 -12.08 4.34 -7.59
CA ASP A 9 -11.57 5.47 -8.36
C ASP A 9 -11.57 6.76 -7.53
N THR A 10 -12.60 6.97 -6.73
CA THR A 10 -12.68 8.13 -5.86
C THR A 10 -11.56 8.14 -4.82
N GLU A 11 -11.25 6.97 -4.27
CA GLU A 11 -10.15 6.85 -3.31
C GLU A 11 -8.79 7.11 -3.96
N ILE A 12 -8.59 6.63 -5.18
CA ILE A 12 -7.36 6.89 -5.95
C ILE A 12 -7.19 8.39 -6.18
N GLU A 13 -8.25 9.07 -6.57
CA GLU A 13 -8.21 10.52 -6.77
C GLU A 13 -7.93 11.27 -5.47
N ALA A 14 -8.43 10.76 -4.36
CA ALA A 14 -8.26 11.40 -3.05
C ALA A 14 -6.82 11.35 -2.54
N ILE A 15 -6.02 10.39 -2.97
CA ILE A 15 -4.65 10.22 -2.48
C ILE A 15 -3.59 10.71 -3.46
N THR A 16 -3.96 11.09 -4.68
CA THR A 16 -3.02 11.57 -5.69
C THR A 16 -3.03 13.09 -5.81
N ALA A 17 -1.90 13.66 -6.22
CA ALA A 17 -1.72 15.10 -6.29
C ALA A 17 -2.42 15.70 -7.51
N THR A 18 -2.46 14.97 -8.63
CA THR A 18 -3.02 15.49 -9.90
C THR A 18 -3.88 14.43 -10.58
N ALA A 19 -4.67 14.86 -11.56
CA ALA A 19 -5.49 13.95 -12.37
C ALA A 19 -4.61 12.97 -13.17
N ALA A 20 -3.46 13.44 -13.64
CA ALA A 20 -2.52 12.58 -14.38
C ALA A 20 -1.97 11.50 -13.45
N ASP A 21 -1.64 11.85 -12.23
CA ASP A 21 -1.17 10.88 -11.23
C ASP A 21 -2.26 9.86 -10.91
N ALA A 22 -3.51 10.30 -10.81
CA ALA A 22 -4.64 9.41 -10.56
C ALA A 22 -4.80 8.37 -11.66
N GLU A 23 -4.62 8.77 -12.92
CA GLU A 23 -4.70 7.85 -14.05
C GLU A 23 -3.59 6.81 -14.04
N LEU A 24 -2.37 7.25 -13.73
CA LEU A 24 -1.23 6.33 -13.61
C LEU A 24 -1.46 5.32 -12.50
N LEU A 25 -1.95 5.79 -11.36
CA LEU A 25 -2.21 4.91 -10.23
C LEU A 25 -3.36 3.94 -10.51
N ARG A 26 -4.39 4.41 -11.20
CA ARG A 26 -5.53 3.55 -11.58
C ARG A 26 -5.08 2.40 -12.47
N ALA A 27 -4.25 2.67 -13.46
CA ALA A 27 -3.73 1.63 -14.34
C ALA A 27 -2.87 0.63 -13.57
N TYR A 28 -2.07 1.12 -12.65
CA TYR A 28 -1.24 0.26 -11.80
C TYR A 28 -2.09 -0.63 -10.90
N VAL A 29 -3.13 -0.08 -10.30
CA VAL A 29 -4.06 -0.83 -9.44
C VAL A 29 -4.74 -1.94 -10.22
N ASP A 30 -5.21 -1.64 -11.44
CA ASP A 30 -5.84 -2.66 -12.28
C ASP A 30 -4.87 -3.80 -12.56
N GLN A 31 -3.61 -3.49 -12.88
CA GLN A 31 -2.60 -4.48 -13.17
C GLN A 31 -2.30 -5.34 -11.94
N VAL A 32 -2.09 -4.70 -10.80
CA VAL A 32 -1.75 -5.39 -9.56
C VAL A 32 -2.88 -6.32 -9.13
N TYR A 33 -4.12 -5.82 -9.12
CA TYR A 33 -5.23 -6.62 -8.64
C TYR A 33 -5.62 -7.74 -9.59
N SER A 34 -5.28 -7.64 -10.86
CA SER A 34 -5.45 -8.77 -11.77
C SER A 34 -4.53 -9.94 -11.38
N GLN A 35 -3.39 -9.64 -10.79
CA GLN A 35 -2.43 -10.64 -10.34
C GLN A 35 -2.69 -11.12 -8.92
N LEU A 36 -3.33 -10.29 -8.08
CA LEU A 36 -3.61 -10.63 -6.69
C LEU A 36 -4.77 -11.62 -6.51
N GLN A 37 -5.44 -11.99 -7.57
CA GLN A 37 -6.55 -12.94 -7.48
C GLN A 37 -6.14 -14.31 -6.95
N ALA A 38 -4.87 -14.64 -7.08
CA ALA A 38 -4.34 -15.90 -6.54
C ALA A 38 -4.16 -15.88 -5.03
N GLY A 39 -4.47 -14.75 -4.41
CA GLY A 39 -4.34 -14.58 -2.98
C GLY A 39 -3.11 -13.77 -2.58
N VAL A 40 -3.31 -12.82 -1.67
CA VAL A 40 -2.21 -12.18 -0.98
C VAL A 40 -1.58 -13.27 -0.13
N SER A 41 -0.26 -13.41 -0.22
CA SER A 41 0.46 -14.40 0.57
C SER A 41 0.12 -14.22 2.05
N ALA A 42 -0.45 -15.24 2.64
CA ALA A 42 -0.76 -15.23 4.05
C ALA A 42 0.53 -15.31 4.87
N ALA A 43 0.42 -14.97 6.15
CA ALA A 43 1.47 -15.18 7.10
C ALA A 43 1.90 -16.65 7.09
N LYS A 44 3.19 -16.89 7.29
CA LYS A 44 3.71 -18.24 7.46
C LYS A 44 3.20 -18.82 8.78
N PRO A 45 3.16 -20.16 8.92
CA PRO A 45 2.78 -20.76 10.19
C PRO A 45 3.58 -20.18 11.35
N GLY A 46 2.90 -19.85 12.44
CA GLY A 46 3.52 -19.25 13.61
C GLY A 46 3.59 -17.73 13.60
N GLN A 47 3.41 -17.09 12.45
CA GLN A 47 3.44 -15.63 12.35
C GLN A 47 2.04 -15.08 12.68
N THR A 48 1.77 -14.90 13.95
CA THR A 48 0.45 -14.52 14.44
C THR A 48 0.34 -13.06 14.85
N GLU A 49 1.41 -12.29 14.77
CA GLU A 49 1.43 -10.89 15.11
C GLU A 49 1.74 -10.04 13.88
N ILE A 50 1.26 -8.79 13.89
CA ILE A 50 1.50 -7.81 12.82
C ILE A 50 2.28 -6.65 13.41
N MET A 51 3.40 -6.31 12.76
CA MET A 51 4.13 -5.08 13.05
C MET A 51 3.85 -4.07 11.96
N THR A 52 3.64 -2.81 12.34
CA THR A 52 3.34 -1.74 11.38
C THR A 52 4.38 -0.63 11.45
N THR A 53 4.57 0.05 10.32
CA THR A 53 5.39 1.25 10.20
C THR A 53 4.59 2.32 9.45
N GLY A 54 4.89 3.56 9.70
CA GLY A 54 4.17 4.69 9.15
C GLY A 54 3.56 5.52 10.26
N PRO A 55 2.74 6.52 9.93
CA PRO A 55 2.14 6.79 8.62
C PRO A 55 2.94 7.72 7.69
N ALA A 56 4.13 8.14 8.07
CA ALA A 56 4.88 9.10 7.25
C ALA A 56 5.49 8.41 6.03
N LEU A 57 5.36 9.04 4.86
CA LEU A 57 5.91 8.51 3.61
C LEU A 57 7.42 8.31 3.69
N ASP A 58 8.12 9.19 4.41
CA ASP A 58 9.57 9.12 4.55
C ASP A 58 10.04 7.91 5.35
N ASP A 59 9.16 7.35 6.18
CA ASP A 59 9.50 6.21 7.03
C ASP A 59 9.26 4.87 6.34
N LEU A 60 8.68 4.89 5.14
CA LEU A 60 8.35 3.67 4.41
C LEU A 60 9.51 3.22 3.54
N PRO A 61 9.69 1.90 3.39
CA PRO A 61 10.73 1.37 2.49
C PRO A 61 10.38 1.58 1.03
N GLY A 62 11.36 1.33 0.17
CA GLY A 62 11.16 1.42 -1.27
C GLY A 62 11.28 2.84 -1.80
N GLY A 63 10.57 3.14 -2.87
CA GLY A 63 10.69 4.40 -3.59
C GLY A 63 9.74 5.51 -3.15
N TYR A 64 9.07 5.38 -2.00
CA TYR A 64 8.09 6.39 -1.59
C TYR A 64 8.69 7.78 -1.41
N SER A 65 9.84 7.88 -0.79
CA SER A 65 10.47 9.19 -0.57
C SER A 65 10.83 9.89 -1.88
N GLN A 66 11.13 9.13 -2.93
CA GLN A 66 11.47 9.68 -4.24
C GLN A 66 10.24 10.10 -5.04
N HIS A 67 9.07 9.60 -4.70
CA HIS A 67 7.82 9.82 -5.43
C HIS A 67 6.75 10.50 -4.59
N ILE A 68 7.15 11.12 -3.48
CA ILE A 68 6.22 11.73 -2.53
C ILE A 68 5.35 12.81 -3.18
N GLY A 69 5.88 13.51 -4.19
CA GLY A 69 5.15 14.59 -4.86
C GLY A 69 3.95 14.14 -5.69
N HIS A 70 3.84 12.84 -5.98
CA HIS A 70 2.68 12.29 -6.71
C HIS A 70 1.50 12.01 -5.78
N PHE A 71 1.72 12.04 -4.49
CA PHE A 71 0.69 11.80 -3.49
C PHE A 71 0.25 13.12 -2.85
N ARG A 72 -0.99 13.15 -2.42
CA ARG A 72 -1.52 14.31 -1.71
C ARG A 72 -0.87 14.41 -0.33
N GLN A 73 -0.63 15.64 0.12
CA GLN A 73 -0.08 15.85 1.46
C GLN A 73 -1.07 15.39 2.52
N GLY A 74 -0.53 14.84 3.60
CA GLY A 74 -1.33 14.46 4.75
C GLY A 74 -2.01 13.10 4.66
N ILE A 75 -1.82 12.35 3.56
CA ILE A 75 -2.35 11.00 3.49
C ILE A 75 -1.58 10.08 4.42
N GLU A 76 -2.25 9.03 4.89
CA GLU A 76 -1.64 8.04 5.76
C GLU A 76 -1.34 6.78 4.96
N ILE A 77 -0.07 6.38 4.95
CA ILE A 77 0.38 5.14 4.32
C ILE A 77 1.15 4.34 5.35
N TYR A 78 0.83 3.08 5.46
CA TYR A 78 1.47 2.17 6.42
C TYR A 78 2.13 1.01 5.71
N GLY A 79 3.24 0.55 6.29
CA GLY A 79 3.80 -0.74 5.98
C GLY A 79 3.45 -1.73 7.08
N PHE A 80 3.51 -3.01 6.78
CA PHE A 80 3.24 -4.03 7.78
C PHE A 80 4.02 -5.31 7.45
N LYS A 81 4.21 -6.14 8.47
CA LYS A 81 4.75 -7.49 8.29
C LYS A 81 4.16 -8.41 9.34
N TYR A 82 4.03 -9.67 8.97
CA TYR A 82 3.62 -10.71 9.90
C TYR A 82 4.85 -11.29 10.56
N VAL A 83 4.82 -11.45 11.86
CA VAL A 83 5.95 -11.96 12.66
C VAL A 83 5.48 -12.99 13.64
N GLU A 84 6.41 -13.85 14.08
CA GLU A 84 6.18 -14.73 15.22
C GLU A 84 6.20 -13.90 16.51
N PRO A 85 5.44 -14.29 17.54
CA PRO A 85 5.46 -13.57 18.82
C PRO A 85 6.87 -13.40 19.36
N GLY A 86 7.22 -12.18 19.73
CA GLY A 86 8.54 -11.85 20.25
C GLY A 86 9.63 -11.70 19.20
N LYS A 87 9.32 -11.87 17.92
CA LYS A 87 10.27 -11.71 16.82
C LYS A 87 10.02 -10.41 16.07
N THR A 88 11.00 -9.96 15.30
CA THR A 88 10.89 -8.76 14.47
C THR A 88 11.11 -9.05 12.99
N SER A 89 11.44 -10.29 12.65
CA SER A 89 11.75 -10.70 11.29
C SER A 89 10.50 -11.23 10.58
N GLY A 90 10.29 -10.79 9.35
CA GLY A 90 9.18 -11.24 8.53
C GLY A 90 9.18 -10.52 7.20
N MET A 91 8.40 -11.01 6.24
CA MET A 91 8.26 -10.34 4.95
C MET A 91 7.46 -9.05 5.12
N ALA A 92 8.07 -7.94 4.72
CA ALA A 92 7.46 -6.63 4.83
C ALA A 92 6.59 -6.32 3.61
N TYR A 93 5.44 -5.74 3.86
CA TYR A 93 4.54 -5.21 2.83
C TYR A 93 4.37 -3.72 3.06
N ASP A 94 4.16 -2.97 1.98
CA ASP A 94 3.86 -1.55 2.07
C ASP A 94 2.62 -1.23 1.23
N GLY A 95 2.10 -0.03 1.40
CA GLY A 95 0.97 0.42 0.59
C GLY A 95 -0.39 0.22 1.23
N LEU A 96 -0.45 0.11 2.54
CA LEU A 96 -1.71 0.09 3.26
C LEU A 96 -2.12 1.53 3.55
N PHE A 97 -3.11 2.01 2.81
CA PHE A 97 -3.59 3.39 2.93
C PHE A 97 -4.80 3.47 3.84
N ARG A 98 -4.88 4.55 4.58
CA ARG A 98 -6.06 4.86 5.38
C ARG A 98 -6.65 6.18 4.93
N LEU A 99 -7.96 6.16 4.65
CA LEU A 99 -8.71 7.35 4.27
C LEU A 99 -9.99 7.37 5.11
N GLY A 100 -10.00 8.19 6.17
CA GLY A 100 -11.07 8.16 7.15
C GLY A 100 -11.11 6.83 7.88
N VAL A 101 -12.23 6.12 7.77
CA VAL A 101 -12.41 4.79 8.37
C VAL A 101 -12.11 3.68 7.37
N ARG A 102 -11.80 4.03 6.15
CA ARG A 102 -11.57 3.08 5.06
C ARG A 102 -10.10 2.76 4.93
N TRP A 103 -9.76 1.48 4.89
CA TRP A 103 -8.42 0.99 4.61
C TRP A 103 -8.42 0.33 3.24
N PHE A 104 -7.40 0.63 2.43
CA PHE A 104 -7.21 -0.04 1.15
C PHE A 104 -5.72 -0.28 0.90
N PHE A 105 -5.44 -1.23 0.02
CA PHE A 105 -4.08 -1.73 -0.17
C PHE A 105 -3.65 -1.56 -1.62
N ILE A 106 -2.52 -0.88 -1.82
CA ILE A 106 -1.87 -0.76 -3.12
C ILE A 106 -0.40 -1.10 -2.91
N PRO A 107 -0.01 -2.37 -3.12
CA PRO A 107 1.37 -2.79 -2.85
C PRO A 107 2.35 -2.00 -3.70
N LYS A 108 3.36 -1.43 -3.06
CA LYS A 108 4.39 -0.63 -3.71
C LYS A 108 3.81 0.41 -4.65
N ALA A 109 2.85 1.17 -4.14
CA ALA A 109 2.09 2.14 -4.94
C ALA A 109 2.98 3.14 -5.68
N TRP A 110 4.17 3.45 -5.15
CA TRP A 110 5.12 4.35 -5.80
C TRP A 110 5.56 3.86 -7.19
N ARG A 111 5.45 2.56 -7.46
CA ARG A 111 5.82 2.00 -8.78
C ARG A 111 4.94 2.51 -9.91
N ALA A 112 3.75 2.98 -9.59
CA ALA A 112 2.87 3.58 -10.59
C ALA A 112 3.53 4.79 -11.28
N PHE A 113 4.45 5.45 -10.57
CA PHE A 113 5.10 6.69 -11.01
C PHE A 113 6.56 6.48 -11.40
N ALA A 114 7.10 5.30 -11.19
CA ALA A 114 8.46 4.98 -11.56
C ALA A 114 8.53 4.65 -13.06
N PRO A 115 9.57 5.12 -13.76
CA PRO A 115 9.73 4.80 -15.17
C PRO A 115 10.03 3.33 -15.41
#